data_d33f919d58116be98d816d3dcbff45cb
#
_entry.id   d33f919d58116be98d816d3dcbff45cb
#
_cell.length_a   1.000
_cell.length_b   1.000
_cell.length_c   1.000
_cell.angle_alpha   90.00
_cell.angle_beta   90.00
_cell.angle_gamma   90.00
#
_symmetry.space_group_name_H-M   'P 1'
#
loop_
_entity.id
_entity.type
_entity.pdbx_description
1 polymer ?
#
loop_
_entity_poly.entity_id
_entity_poly.type
_entity_poly.pdbx_seq_one_letter_code
_entity_poly.pdbx_strand_id
1 'polypeptide(L)'
;MPNPTQRFSNRVADYVRYRPDYPPAVVDTLRQHCGWTGPVDIADLGSGTGLSALGFLDAGHRVYGVEPNAEMRQAAEALLSSRQNFTSIDGRAEATSLADHSVNLVIAAQAFHWFDVAAVAAESERILRPGGYRAVLWNLRRTTGSDFLDGYEALLQRFGTDYAAVSERYADSQALALYFGEDGHDVYRFDHAQHFDFEGLRGRLLSSSYAPAPGHSQHLPMLDALQALFDATSANGKVAFEYDTCLYVSTPCRASSALPKPRTPALS
;
A
#
# COMPACT_ATOMS: atom_id res chain seq x y z
N MET A 1 -18.59 1.98 12.16
CA MET A 1 -17.21 1.50 12.06
C MET A 1 -16.29 2.61 12.55
N PRO A 2 -15.19 2.31 13.25
CA PRO A 2 -14.23 3.36 13.64
C PRO A 2 -13.70 4.03 12.38
N ASN A 3 -13.50 5.35 12.47
CA ASN A 3 -13.01 6.17 11.36
C ASN A 3 -11.63 5.64 10.90
N PRO A 4 -11.45 5.26 9.62
CA PRO A 4 -10.19 4.73 9.11
C PRO A 4 -8.99 5.63 9.42
N THR A 5 -9.20 6.96 9.40
CA THR A 5 -8.15 7.96 9.65
C THR A 5 -7.63 7.98 11.09
N GLN A 6 -8.35 7.39 12.06
CA GLN A 6 -7.93 7.36 13.48
C GLN A 6 -7.45 5.98 13.94
N ARG A 7 -7.60 4.94 13.10
CA ARG A 7 -7.35 3.55 13.49
C ARG A 7 -5.87 3.25 13.83
N PHE A 8 -4.96 4.03 13.30
CA PHE A 8 -3.51 3.80 13.38
C PHE A 8 -2.76 4.74 14.31
N SER A 9 -3.40 5.83 14.78
CA SER A 9 -2.77 6.88 15.59
C SER A 9 -1.98 6.34 16.80
N ASN A 10 -2.52 5.36 17.53
CA ASN A 10 -1.88 4.80 18.71
C ASN A 10 -0.74 3.80 18.43
N ARG A 11 -0.42 3.52 17.16
CA ARG A 11 0.50 2.45 16.73
C ARG A 11 1.53 2.92 15.69
N VAL A 12 1.64 4.23 15.48
CA VAL A 12 2.50 4.81 14.42
C VAL A 12 3.96 4.41 14.59
N ALA A 13 4.51 4.42 15.81
CA ALA A 13 5.90 4.06 16.07
C ALA A 13 6.19 2.58 15.71
N ASP A 14 5.29 1.67 16.10
CA ASP A 14 5.41 0.25 15.76
C ASP A 14 5.16 0.03 14.25
N TYR A 15 4.29 0.82 13.66
CA TYR A 15 4.03 0.76 12.21
C TYR A 15 5.30 1.08 11.41
N VAL A 16 5.95 2.19 11.69
CA VAL A 16 7.21 2.59 11.02
C VAL A 16 8.30 1.52 11.20
N ARG A 17 8.41 0.95 12.40
CA ARG A 17 9.52 0.06 12.75
C ARG A 17 9.36 -1.36 12.22
N TYR A 18 8.13 -1.89 12.13
CA TYR A 18 7.89 -3.32 11.92
C TYR A 18 7.10 -3.67 10.67
N ARG A 19 6.52 -2.67 9.97
CA ARG A 19 5.83 -2.94 8.71
C ARG A 19 6.84 -3.20 7.59
N PRO A 20 6.51 -4.11 6.65
CA PRO A 20 7.40 -4.39 5.52
C PRO A 20 7.54 -3.16 4.62
N ASP A 21 8.75 -2.92 4.18
CA ASP A 21 9.04 -2.13 2.99
C ASP A 21 8.64 -2.90 1.71
N TYR A 22 9.11 -2.45 0.56
CA TYR A 22 8.81 -3.10 -0.70
C TYR A 22 10.09 -3.50 -1.43
N PRO A 23 10.08 -4.66 -2.13
CA PRO A 23 11.23 -5.07 -2.92
C PRO A 23 11.65 -3.99 -3.93
N PRO A 24 12.95 -3.69 -4.08
CA PRO A 24 13.44 -2.73 -5.08
C PRO A 24 12.97 -3.05 -6.50
N ALA A 25 12.76 -4.33 -6.80
CA ALA A 25 12.25 -4.79 -8.09
C ALA A 25 10.86 -4.19 -8.46
N VAL A 26 10.07 -3.70 -7.50
CA VAL A 26 8.81 -2.99 -7.77
C VAL A 26 9.05 -1.73 -8.59
N VAL A 27 10.04 -0.91 -8.19
CA VAL A 27 10.37 0.34 -8.88
C VAL A 27 10.96 0.04 -10.26
N ASP A 28 11.84 -0.95 -10.37
CA ASP A 28 12.43 -1.37 -11.64
C ASP A 28 11.36 -1.88 -12.62
N THR A 29 10.40 -2.66 -12.13
CA THR A 29 9.28 -3.16 -12.93
C THR A 29 8.40 -2.02 -13.43
N LEU A 30 8.05 -1.06 -12.56
CA LEU A 30 7.29 0.12 -12.95
C LEU A 30 8.04 0.95 -14.00
N ARG A 31 9.34 1.16 -13.81
CA ARG A 31 10.16 1.88 -14.80
C ARG A 31 10.13 1.22 -16.17
N GLN A 32 10.24 -0.11 -16.23
CA GLN A 32 10.20 -0.87 -17.48
C GLN A 32 8.80 -0.86 -18.10
N HIS A 33 7.76 -1.15 -17.30
CA HIS A 33 6.37 -1.18 -17.75
C HIS A 33 5.91 0.17 -18.31
N CYS A 34 6.23 1.27 -17.61
CA CYS A 34 5.85 2.61 -18.00
C CYS A 34 6.81 3.27 -19.00
N GLY A 35 7.93 2.62 -19.36
CA GLY A 35 8.92 3.16 -20.31
C GLY A 35 9.66 4.40 -19.81
N TRP A 36 9.84 4.58 -18.49
CA TRP A 36 10.50 5.77 -17.96
C TRP A 36 12.00 5.74 -18.19
N THR A 37 12.52 6.83 -18.74
CA THR A 37 13.96 7.02 -19.03
C THR A 37 14.65 7.94 -18.02
N GLY A 38 13.89 8.52 -17.08
CA GLY A 38 14.41 9.44 -16.06
C GLY A 38 13.44 9.59 -14.89
N PRO A 39 13.71 10.50 -13.95
CA PRO A 39 12.85 10.81 -12.82
C PRO A 39 11.45 11.26 -13.27
N VAL A 40 10.42 10.82 -12.53
CA VAL A 40 9.01 11.16 -12.76
C VAL A 40 8.35 11.65 -11.48
N ASP A 41 7.18 12.28 -11.62
CA ASP A 41 6.34 12.72 -10.52
C ASP A 41 5.32 11.63 -10.18
N ILE A 42 5.20 11.29 -8.89
CA ILE A 42 4.39 10.18 -8.37
C ILE A 42 3.49 10.71 -7.26
N ALA A 43 2.19 10.42 -7.33
CA ALA A 43 1.26 10.60 -6.21
C ALA A 43 1.08 9.27 -5.47
N ASP A 44 1.45 9.22 -4.19
CA ASP A 44 1.25 8.08 -3.31
C ASP A 44 0.02 8.34 -2.43
N LEU A 45 -1.10 7.68 -2.74
CA LEU A 45 -2.40 7.90 -2.10
C LEU A 45 -2.56 7.02 -0.86
N GLY A 46 -2.87 7.65 0.28
CA GLY A 46 -2.86 6.98 1.57
C GLY A 46 -1.43 6.58 1.96
N SER A 47 -0.49 7.49 1.76
CA SER A 47 0.96 7.25 1.93
C SER A 47 1.37 6.86 3.36
N GLY A 48 0.48 7.06 4.34
CA GLY A 48 0.72 6.69 5.72
C GLY A 48 2.01 7.29 6.27
N THR A 49 2.91 6.44 6.71
CA THR A 49 4.23 6.82 7.25
C THR A 49 5.31 6.98 6.17
N GLY A 50 4.98 6.89 4.89
CA GLY A 50 5.89 7.11 3.77
C GLY A 50 6.79 5.92 3.41
N LEU A 51 6.53 4.72 3.94
CA LEU A 51 7.34 3.52 3.64
C LEU A 51 7.33 3.16 2.15
N SER A 52 6.21 3.33 1.47
CA SER A 52 6.07 3.10 0.02
C SER A 52 6.88 4.07 -0.82
N ALA A 53 7.05 5.31 -0.33
CA ALA A 53 7.79 6.35 -1.03
C ALA A 53 9.30 6.08 -1.10
N LEU A 54 9.87 5.34 -0.14
CA LEU A 54 11.33 5.17 0.00
C LEU A 54 12.00 4.68 -1.29
N GLY A 55 11.51 3.59 -1.88
CA GLY A 55 12.10 3.02 -3.09
C GLY A 55 12.06 3.99 -4.29
N PHE A 56 10.98 4.75 -4.43
CA PHE A 56 10.85 5.76 -5.48
C PHE A 56 11.79 6.95 -5.26
N LEU A 57 11.91 7.41 -4.03
CA LEU A 57 12.80 8.52 -3.66
C LEU A 57 14.27 8.13 -3.86
N ASP A 58 14.65 6.90 -3.52
CA ASP A 58 15.99 6.35 -3.73
C ASP A 58 16.34 6.22 -5.22
N ALA A 59 15.34 5.93 -6.06
CA ALA A 59 15.49 5.94 -7.52
C ALA A 59 15.49 7.35 -8.15
N GLY A 60 15.36 8.40 -7.32
CA GLY A 60 15.41 9.81 -7.76
C GLY A 60 14.10 10.39 -8.23
N HIS A 61 12.98 9.65 -8.12
CA HIS A 61 11.64 10.16 -8.45
C HIS A 61 11.19 11.20 -7.42
N ARG A 62 10.24 12.07 -7.81
CA ARG A 62 9.55 12.97 -6.89
C ARG A 62 8.26 12.32 -6.41
N VAL A 63 8.03 12.32 -5.10
CA VAL A 63 6.84 11.72 -4.50
C VAL A 63 6.03 12.75 -3.73
N TYR A 64 4.74 12.82 -4.05
CA TYR A 64 3.71 13.55 -3.31
C TYR A 64 2.94 12.54 -2.46
N GLY A 65 3.22 12.49 -1.16
CA GLY A 65 2.54 11.61 -0.22
C GLY A 65 1.25 12.26 0.27
N VAL A 66 0.10 11.74 -0.16
CA VAL A 66 -1.22 12.24 0.21
C VAL A 66 -1.78 11.39 1.34
N GLU A 67 -1.95 11.98 2.53
CA GLU A 67 -2.41 11.27 3.73
C GLU A 67 -3.28 12.19 4.60
N PRO A 68 -4.53 11.81 4.95
CA PRO A 68 -5.40 12.63 5.78
C PRO A 68 -5.08 12.58 7.27
N ASN A 69 -4.39 11.53 7.76
CA ASN A 69 -4.06 11.37 9.18
C ASN A 69 -2.80 12.18 9.53
N ALA A 70 -2.94 13.19 10.38
CA ALA A 70 -1.86 14.09 10.76
C ALA A 70 -0.68 13.37 11.44
N GLU A 71 -0.93 12.36 12.27
CA GLU A 71 0.13 11.63 13.00
C GLU A 71 0.94 10.76 12.03
N MET A 72 0.28 10.15 11.03
CA MET A 72 0.94 9.42 9.97
C MET A 72 1.79 10.36 9.09
N ARG A 73 1.25 11.54 8.73
CA ARG A 73 2.02 12.55 7.97
C ARG A 73 3.26 13.01 8.71
N GLN A 74 3.13 13.33 10.01
CA GLN A 74 4.28 13.72 10.85
C GLN A 74 5.35 12.62 10.90
N ALA A 75 4.94 11.36 10.98
CA ALA A 75 5.87 10.23 10.93
C ALA A 75 6.57 10.14 9.56
N ALA A 76 5.84 10.34 8.46
CA ALA A 76 6.43 10.37 7.11
C ALA A 76 7.41 11.54 6.96
N GLU A 77 7.06 12.73 7.41
CA GLU A 77 7.92 13.93 7.39
C GLU A 77 9.20 13.70 8.21
N ALA A 78 9.10 13.06 9.37
CA ALA A 78 10.26 12.70 10.18
C ALA A 78 11.14 11.65 9.51
N LEU A 79 10.52 10.57 8.97
CA LEU A 79 11.25 9.49 8.29
C LEU A 79 11.95 9.98 7.02
N LEU A 80 11.31 10.85 6.26
CA LEU A 80 11.75 11.32 4.95
C LEU A 80 12.38 12.73 4.99
N SER A 81 12.69 13.26 6.17
CA SER A 81 13.20 14.63 6.39
C SER A 81 14.45 14.99 5.58
N SER A 82 15.30 14.01 5.24
CA SER A 82 16.48 14.20 4.41
C SER A 82 16.21 14.14 2.90
N ARG A 83 14.99 13.82 2.47
CA ARG A 83 14.60 13.60 1.08
C ARG A 83 13.96 14.86 0.48
N GLN A 84 14.70 15.67 -0.25
CA GLN A 84 14.21 16.91 -0.86
C GLN A 84 13.17 16.69 -1.97
N ASN A 85 13.09 15.47 -2.50
CA ASN A 85 12.14 15.06 -3.53
C ASN A 85 10.84 14.45 -2.96
N PHE A 86 10.61 14.52 -1.64
CA PHE A 86 9.35 14.18 -0.99
C PHE A 86 8.56 15.43 -0.63
N THR A 87 7.25 15.39 -0.87
CA THR A 87 6.30 16.43 -0.45
C THR A 87 5.13 15.77 0.29
N SER A 88 4.93 16.14 1.55
CA SER A 88 3.78 15.71 2.36
C SER A 88 2.57 16.59 2.06
N ILE A 89 1.41 15.96 1.82
CA ILE A 89 0.16 16.64 1.48
C ILE A 89 -0.94 16.20 2.44
N ASP A 90 -1.58 17.17 3.10
CA ASP A 90 -2.82 16.94 3.83
C ASP A 90 -3.97 16.85 2.84
N GLY A 91 -4.41 15.62 2.57
CA GLY A 91 -5.42 15.36 1.56
C GLY A 91 -5.95 13.94 1.66
N ARG A 92 -7.07 13.70 0.97
CA ARG A 92 -7.67 12.37 0.83
C ARG A 92 -7.38 11.84 -0.58
N ALA A 93 -7.42 10.53 -0.73
CA ALA A 93 -7.23 9.89 -2.03
C ALA A 93 -8.26 10.36 -3.09
N GLU A 94 -9.47 10.69 -2.63
CA GLU A 94 -10.59 11.17 -3.46
C GLU A 94 -10.50 12.68 -3.79
N ALA A 95 -9.60 13.42 -3.12
CA ALA A 95 -9.42 14.88 -3.27
C ALA A 95 -8.01 15.28 -2.82
N THR A 96 -7.04 15.12 -3.69
CA THR A 96 -5.60 15.21 -3.36
C THR A 96 -5.07 16.63 -3.24
N SER A 97 -5.81 17.64 -3.73
CA SER A 97 -5.35 19.02 -3.95
C SER A 97 -4.18 19.19 -4.94
N LEU A 98 -3.74 18.11 -5.59
CA LEU A 98 -2.76 18.19 -6.68
C LEU A 98 -3.39 18.86 -7.92
N ALA A 99 -2.56 19.54 -8.72
CA ALA A 99 -3.01 20.16 -9.96
C ALA A 99 -3.39 19.09 -11.00
N ASP A 100 -4.24 19.46 -11.95
CA ASP A 100 -4.57 18.62 -13.10
C ASP A 100 -3.31 18.29 -13.87
N HIS A 101 -3.22 17.05 -14.35
CA HIS A 101 -2.11 16.58 -15.19
C HIS A 101 -0.72 16.85 -14.62
N SER A 102 -0.55 16.68 -13.31
CA SER A 102 0.68 16.99 -12.58
C SER A 102 1.61 15.80 -12.34
N VAL A 103 1.09 14.57 -12.37
CA VAL A 103 1.86 13.37 -12.04
C VAL A 103 1.88 12.33 -13.17
N ASN A 104 2.89 11.46 -13.16
CA ASN A 104 3.06 10.39 -14.15
C ASN A 104 2.52 9.04 -13.64
N LEU A 105 2.53 8.86 -12.30
CA LEU A 105 2.00 7.68 -11.63
C LEU A 105 1.13 8.09 -10.46
N VAL A 106 0.01 7.43 -10.32
CA VAL A 106 -0.78 7.38 -9.08
C VAL A 106 -0.64 5.98 -8.51
N ILE A 107 -0.15 5.86 -7.28
CA ILE A 107 0.00 4.57 -6.59
C ILE A 107 -0.75 4.57 -5.27
N ALA A 108 -1.35 3.45 -4.91
CA ALA A 108 -1.91 3.19 -3.60
C ALA A 108 -1.26 1.93 -3.01
N ALA A 109 -0.42 2.10 -2.00
CA ALA A 109 0.30 1.02 -1.35
C ALA A 109 -0.34 0.66 -0.01
N GLN A 110 -0.91 -0.55 0.12
CA GLN A 110 -1.62 -1.05 1.31
C GLN A 110 -2.84 -0.20 1.74
N ALA A 111 -3.29 0.75 0.94
CA ALA A 111 -4.33 1.72 1.32
C ALA A 111 -5.63 1.58 0.53
N PHE A 112 -5.58 1.03 -0.68
CA PHE A 112 -6.66 1.03 -1.66
C PHE A 112 -8.02 0.53 -1.12
N HIS A 113 -8.04 -0.45 -0.23
CA HIS A 113 -9.25 -1.02 0.39
C HIS A 113 -10.00 -0.05 1.33
N TRP A 114 -9.46 1.12 1.59
CA TRP A 114 -10.11 2.17 2.39
C TRP A 114 -10.82 3.22 1.55
N PHE A 115 -10.61 3.24 0.23
CA PHE A 115 -11.01 4.32 -0.64
C PHE A 115 -12.42 4.11 -1.21
N ASP A 116 -13.08 5.22 -1.53
CA ASP A 116 -14.19 5.24 -2.49
C ASP A 116 -13.58 5.08 -3.88
N VAL A 117 -13.71 3.87 -4.43
CA VAL A 117 -13.02 3.48 -5.67
C VAL A 117 -13.42 4.35 -6.84
N ALA A 118 -14.71 4.71 -6.96
CA ALA A 118 -15.19 5.56 -8.07
C ALA A 118 -14.62 6.99 -7.97
N ALA A 119 -14.63 7.56 -6.77
CA ALA A 119 -14.10 8.89 -6.53
C ALA A 119 -12.57 8.95 -6.73
N VAL A 120 -11.84 7.94 -6.24
CA VAL A 120 -10.38 7.84 -6.44
C VAL A 120 -10.03 7.60 -7.90
N ALA A 121 -10.82 6.84 -8.66
CA ALA A 121 -10.59 6.67 -10.09
C ALA A 121 -10.72 8.00 -10.84
N ALA A 122 -11.75 8.80 -10.53
CA ALA A 122 -11.94 10.12 -11.12
C ALA A 122 -10.82 11.10 -10.73
N GLU A 123 -10.41 11.11 -9.46
CA GLU A 123 -9.31 11.98 -9.01
C GLU A 123 -7.97 11.56 -9.64
N SER A 124 -7.71 10.25 -9.74
CA SER A 124 -6.51 9.73 -10.42
C SER A 124 -6.47 10.18 -11.88
N GLU A 125 -7.61 10.11 -12.59
CA GLU A 125 -7.72 10.59 -13.98
C GLU A 125 -7.40 12.08 -14.08
N ARG A 126 -7.93 12.89 -13.17
CA ARG A 126 -7.71 14.34 -13.16
C ARG A 126 -6.25 14.74 -12.98
N ILE A 127 -5.54 14.07 -12.03
CA ILE A 127 -4.15 14.45 -11.70
C ILE A 127 -3.10 13.79 -12.61
N LEU A 128 -3.45 12.70 -13.31
CA LEU A 128 -2.53 12.02 -14.23
C LEU A 128 -2.30 12.83 -15.49
N ARG A 129 -1.04 12.92 -15.90
CA ARG A 129 -0.66 13.38 -17.23
C ARG A 129 -1.21 12.44 -18.30
N PRO A 130 -1.48 12.92 -19.52
CA PRO A 130 -1.78 12.02 -20.64
C PRO A 130 -0.69 10.93 -20.77
N GLY A 131 -1.12 9.66 -20.83
CA GLY A 131 -0.20 8.52 -20.83
C GLY A 131 0.38 8.16 -19.47
N GLY A 132 -0.15 8.72 -18.38
CA GLY A 132 0.20 8.34 -17.01
C GLY A 132 -0.44 7.00 -16.60
N TYR A 133 0.01 6.47 -15.48
CA TYR A 133 -0.33 5.13 -15.02
C TYR A 133 -0.96 5.15 -13.63
N ARG A 134 -1.82 4.18 -13.38
CA ARG A 134 -2.34 3.84 -12.05
C ARG A 134 -1.71 2.56 -11.55
N ALA A 135 -1.43 2.49 -10.25
CA ALA A 135 -0.92 1.27 -9.64
C ALA A 135 -1.54 1.01 -8.27
N VAL A 136 -1.69 -0.26 -7.92
CA VAL A 136 -2.03 -0.71 -6.57
C VAL A 136 -0.96 -1.70 -6.13
N LEU A 137 -0.47 -1.56 -4.90
CA LEU A 137 0.64 -2.36 -4.37
C LEU A 137 0.25 -2.97 -3.02
N TRP A 138 0.43 -4.29 -2.91
CA TRP A 138 0.11 -5.05 -1.71
C TRP A 138 1.28 -5.93 -1.28
N ASN A 139 1.59 -5.95 0.00
CA ASN A 139 2.31 -7.04 0.65
C ASN A 139 1.29 -7.99 1.27
N LEU A 140 0.99 -9.07 0.58
CA LEU A 140 0.09 -10.11 1.05
C LEU A 140 0.88 -11.12 1.87
N ARG A 141 0.63 -11.18 3.19
CA ARG A 141 1.31 -12.15 4.06
C ARG A 141 0.96 -13.57 3.62
N ARG A 142 1.95 -14.42 3.45
CA ARG A 142 1.73 -15.85 3.29
C ARG A 142 1.17 -16.44 4.58
N THR A 143 0.14 -17.25 4.45
CA THR A 143 -0.55 -17.86 5.59
C THR A 143 -0.16 -19.31 5.79
N THR A 144 0.54 -19.90 4.82
CA THR A 144 0.99 -21.30 4.79
C THR A 144 2.40 -21.41 4.21
N GLY A 145 3.00 -22.58 4.30
CA GLY A 145 4.29 -22.89 3.69
C GLY A 145 5.43 -23.12 4.67
N SER A 146 5.20 -22.85 5.96
CA SER A 146 6.10 -23.25 7.06
C SER A 146 5.31 -23.39 8.36
N ASP A 147 5.84 -24.16 9.32
CA ASP A 147 5.20 -24.33 10.63
C ASP A 147 4.97 -22.99 11.34
N PHE A 148 5.87 -22.01 11.12
CA PHE A 148 5.69 -20.66 11.64
C PHE A 148 4.50 -19.95 11.00
N LEU A 149 4.37 -19.96 9.68
CA LEU A 149 3.28 -19.25 8.97
C LEU A 149 1.92 -19.86 9.31
N ASP A 150 1.82 -21.19 9.33
CA ASP A 150 0.61 -21.92 9.70
C ASP A 150 0.21 -21.63 11.16
N GLY A 151 1.18 -21.66 12.08
CA GLY A 151 0.94 -21.34 13.50
C GLY A 151 0.57 -19.88 13.73
N TYR A 152 1.18 -18.94 12.99
CA TYR A 152 0.85 -17.52 13.09
C TYR A 152 -0.55 -17.23 12.55
N GLU A 153 -0.97 -17.88 11.46
CA GLU A 153 -2.32 -17.80 10.94
C GLU A 153 -3.35 -18.31 11.97
N ALA A 154 -3.10 -19.48 12.56
CA ALA A 154 -3.96 -20.03 13.61
C ALA A 154 -4.05 -19.10 14.85
N LEU A 155 -2.93 -18.44 15.22
CA LEU A 155 -2.90 -17.45 16.29
C LEU A 155 -3.81 -16.26 15.99
N LEU A 156 -3.75 -15.72 14.76
CA LEU A 156 -4.59 -14.59 14.35
C LEU A 156 -6.07 -14.95 14.28
N GLN A 157 -6.41 -16.15 13.80
CA GLN A 157 -7.78 -16.64 13.76
C GLN A 157 -8.34 -16.82 15.18
N ARG A 158 -7.52 -17.26 16.14
CA ARG A 158 -7.94 -17.48 17.52
C ARG A 158 -8.10 -16.19 18.32
N PHE A 159 -7.19 -15.23 18.17
CA PHE A 159 -7.08 -14.06 19.04
C PHE A 159 -7.44 -12.73 18.37
N GLY A 160 -7.42 -12.67 17.04
CA GLY A 160 -7.69 -11.42 16.30
C GLY A 160 -9.12 -10.95 16.47
N THR A 161 -9.33 -9.67 16.77
CA THR A 161 -10.63 -9.09 17.08
C THR A 161 -11.55 -8.92 15.86
N ASP A 162 -10.98 -8.65 14.69
CA ASP A 162 -11.70 -8.45 13.42
C ASP A 162 -10.89 -8.99 12.21
N TYR A 163 -10.05 -9.99 12.47
CA TYR A 163 -9.07 -10.49 11.50
C TYR A 163 -9.71 -10.99 10.20
N ALA A 164 -10.77 -11.80 10.28
CA ALA A 164 -11.46 -12.32 9.10
C ALA A 164 -12.00 -11.20 8.20
N ALA A 165 -12.65 -10.19 8.80
CA ALA A 165 -13.22 -9.06 8.06
C ALA A 165 -12.14 -8.17 7.39
N VAL A 166 -10.91 -8.14 7.93
CA VAL A 166 -9.79 -7.39 7.34
C VAL A 166 -9.15 -8.18 6.21
N SER A 167 -8.97 -9.49 6.36
CA SER A 167 -8.32 -10.35 5.35
C SER A 167 -9.09 -10.42 4.03
N GLU A 168 -10.42 -10.40 4.08
CA GLU A 168 -11.28 -10.45 2.89
C GLU A 168 -11.17 -9.21 1.98
N ARG A 169 -10.75 -8.05 2.51
CA ARG A 169 -10.71 -6.78 1.76
C ARG A 169 -9.58 -6.68 0.75
N TYR A 170 -8.54 -7.49 0.87
CA TYR A 170 -7.38 -7.43 -0.03
C TYR A 170 -7.60 -8.11 -1.40
N ALA A 171 -8.67 -8.86 -1.57
CA ALA A 171 -8.95 -9.66 -2.77
C ALA A 171 -10.10 -9.13 -3.63
N ASP A 172 -10.53 -7.87 -3.46
CA ASP A 172 -11.68 -7.31 -4.18
C ASP A 172 -11.36 -7.05 -5.66
N SER A 173 -11.58 -8.08 -6.49
CA SER A 173 -11.39 -8.01 -7.94
C SER A 173 -12.36 -7.03 -8.62
N GLN A 174 -13.52 -6.77 -8.03
CA GLN A 174 -14.48 -5.80 -8.59
C GLN A 174 -13.99 -4.37 -8.38
N ALA A 175 -13.43 -4.08 -7.20
CA ALA A 175 -12.81 -2.79 -6.92
C ALA A 175 -11.62 -2.51 -7.87
N LEU A 176 -10.78 -3.50 -8.12
CA LEU A 176 -9.67 -3.38 -9.08
C LEU A 176 -10.19 -3.16 -10.51
N ALA A 177 -11.18 -3.93 -10.95
CA ALA A 177 -11.78 -3.75 -12.27
C ALA A 177 -12.40 -2.36 -12.45
N LEU A 178 -13.09 -1.85 -11.42
CA LEU A 178 -13.64 -0.49 -11.45
C LEU A 178 -12.53 0.58 -11.51
N TYR A 179 -11.46 0.40 -10.75
CA TYR A 179 -10.35 1.36 -10.69
C TYR A 179 -9.54 1.42 -11.99
N PHE A 180 -9.22 0.27 -12.58
CA PHE A 180 -8.42 0.21 -13.79
C PHE A 180 -9.23 0.40 -15.08
N GLY A 181 -10.55 0.17 -15.03
CA GLY A 181 -11.45 0.34 -16.16
C GLY A 181 -11.31 -0.75 -17.22
N GLU A 182 -11.82 -0.46 -18.44
CA GLU A 182 -11.86 -1.42 -19.56
C GLU A 182 -10.47 -1.79 -20.11
N ASP A 183 -9.50 -0.90 -20.01
CA ASP A 183 -8.12 -1.15 -20.46
C ASP A 183 -7.41 -2.20 -19.59
N GLY A 184 -7.92 -2.48 -18.39
CA GLY A 184 -7.41 -3.50 -17.50
C GLY A 184 -6.07 -3.15 -16.83
N HIS A 185 -5.41 -4.19 -16.33
CA HIS A 185 -4.12 -4.05 -15.63
C HIS A 185 -3.27 -5.30 -15.79
N ASP A 186 -1.95 -5.13 -15.72
CA ASP A 186 -0.99 -6.20 -15.58
C ASP A 186 -0.70 -6.46 -14.10
N VAL A 187 -0.32 -7.70 -13.77
CA VAL A 187 -0.02 -8.13 -12.39
C VAL A 187 1.38 -8.69 -12.32
N TYR A 188 2.20 -8.13 -11.43
CA TYR A 188 3.54 -8.60 -11.11
C TYR A 188 3.58 -9.10 -9.67
N ARG A 189 4.34 -10.18 -9.42
CA ARG A 189 4.49 -10.77 -8.09
C ARG A 189 5.97 -10.88 -7.75
N PHE A 190 6.31 -10.55 -6.51
CA PHE A 190 7.65 -10.61 -5.98
C PHE A 190 7.64 -11.33 -4.64
N ASP A 191 8.59 -12.22 -4.44
CA ASP A 191 8.87 -12.77 -3.13
C ASP A 191 9.46 -11.69 -2.23
N HIS A 192 8.97 -11.59 -1.01
CA HIS A 192 9.47 -10.68 -0.01
C HIS A 192 9.44 -11.33 1.36
N ALA A 193 10.40 -11.02 2.22
CA ALA A 193 10.44 -11.55 3.58
C ALA A 193 11.09 -10.57 4.56
N GLN A 194 10.55 -10.53 5.78
CA GLN A 194 11.19 -9.93 6.93
C GLN A 194 11.65 -11.03 7.88
N HIS A 195 12.81 -10.86 8.49
CA HIS A 195 13.31 -11.80 9.50
C HIS A 195 13.29 -11.15 10.87
N PHE A 196 12.51 -11.71 11.78
CA PHE A 196 12.30 -11.17 13.12
C PHE A 196 12.91 -12.08 14.19
N ASP A 197 13.60 -11.45 15.14
CA ASP A 197 13.70 -11.97 16.49
C ASP A 197 12.35 -11.86 17.22
N PHE A 198 12.26 -12.33 18.45
CA PHE A 198 10.98 -12.31 19.18
C PHE A 198 10.44 -10.90 19.40
N GLU A 199 11.29 -9.92 19.74
CA GLU A 199 10.86 -8.54 19.95
C GLU A 199 10.33 -7.91 18.66
N GLY A 200 11.00 -8.14 17.54
CA GLY A 200 10.54 -7.71 16.22
C GLY A 200 9.21 -8.35 15.83
N LEU A 201 9.07 -9.67 16.05
CA LEU A 201 7.82 -10.40 15.78
C LEU A 201 6.66 -9.88 16.64
N ARG A 202 6.89 -9.65 17.92
CA ARG A 202 5.92 -9.06 18.84
C ARG A 202 5.50 -7.67 18.38
N GLY A 203 6.45 -6.80 18.03
CA GLY A 203 6.17 -5.46 17.50
C GLY A 203 5.38 -5.52 16.20
N ARG A 204 5.73 -6.46 15.29
CA ARG A 204 5.00 -6.71 14.04
C ARG A 204 3.54 -7.10 14.31
N LEU A 205 3.28 -8.00 15.26
CA LEU A 205 1.92 -8.39 15.66
C LEU A 205 1.15 -7.19 16.21
N LEU A 206 1.74 -6.46 17.17
CA LEU A 206 1.09 -5.33 17.83
C LEU A 206 0.86 -4.12 16.92
N SER A 207 1.61 -3.99 15.82
CA SER A 207 1.37 -2.99 14.77
C SER A 207 0.09 -3.26 13.97
N SER A 208 -0.50 -4.45 14.09
CA SER A 208 -1.70 -4.84 13.34
C SER A 208 -2.96 -4.35 14.02
N SER A 209 -3.90 -3.82 13.22
CA SER A 209 -5.15 -3.22 13.73
C SER A 209 -6.07 -4.21 14.42
N TYR A 210 -5.96 -5.49 14.07
CA TYR A 210 -6.74 -6.60 14.62
C TYR A 210 -6.12 -7.25 15.87
N ALA A 211 -4.93 -6.84 16.30
CA ALA A 211 -4.34 -7.33 17.53
C ALA A 211 -5.06 -6.75 18.74
N PRO A 212 -5.50 -7.57 19.72
CA PRO A 212 -6.09 -7.10 20.97
C PRO A 212 -5.19 -6.07 21.66
N ALA A 213 -5.76 -4.93 22.03
CA ALA A 213 -5.03 -3.86 22.71
C ALA A 213 -4.65 -4.23 24.16
N PRO A 214 -3.65 -3.59 24.76
CA PRO A 214 -3.38 -3.73 26.20
C PRO A 214 -4.64 -3.50 27.04
N GLY A 215 -4.89 -4.38 28.01
CA GLY A 215 -6.11 -4.39 28.83
C GLY A 215 -7.25 -5.27 28.27
N HIS A 216 -7.21 -5.69 27.03
CA HIS A 216 -8.14 -6.69 26.51
C HIS A 216 -7.79 -8.07 27.07
N SER A 217 -8.83 -8.88 27.43
CA SER A 217 -8.65 -10.20 28.04
C SER A 217 -7.80 -11.18 27.23
N GLN A 218 -7.79 -11.05 25.89
CA GLN A 218 -7.01 -11.88 24.99
C GLN A 218 -5.59 -11.36 24.72
N HIS A 219 -5.21 -10.19 25.22
CA HIS A 219 -3.90 -9.57 24.92
C HIS A 219 -2.72 -10.43 25.42
N LEU A 220 -2.71 -10.76 26.72
CA LEU A 220 -1.64 -11.59 27.28
C LEU A 220 -1.68 -13.03 26.76
N PRO A 221 -2.82 -13.73 26.69
CA PRO A 221 -2.87 -15.08 26.09
C PRO A 221 -2.38 -15.11 24.63
N MET A 222 -2.62 -14.05 23.84
CA MET A 222 -2.07 -13.95 22.47
C MET A 222 -0.53 -13.84 22.49
N LEU A 223 0.04 -13.03 23.38
CA LEU A 223 1.49 -12.88 23.48
C LEU A 223 2.19 -14.16 23.99
N ASP A 224 1.57 -14.87 24.95
CA ASP A 224 2.08 -16.17 25.42
C ASP A 224 2.07 -17.21 24.29
N ALA A 225 1.00 -17.26 23.49
CA ALA A 225 0.92 -18.14 22.32
C ALA A 225 1.93 -17.76 21.23
N LEU A 226 2.20 -16.46 21.03
CA LEU A 226 3.22 -15.99 20.10
C LEU A 226 4.64 -16.43 20.54
N GLN A 227 4.93 -16.32 21.84
CA GLN A 227 6.22 -16.77 22.39
C GLN A 227 6.40 -18.28 22.17
N ALA A 228 5.39 -19.08 22.51
CA ALA A 228 5.45 -20.51 22.33
C ALA A 228 5.65 -20.91 20.84
N LEU A 229 4.97 -20.21 19.91
CA LEU A 229 5.16 -20.40 18.48
C LEU A 229 6.58 -20.07 18.04
N PHE A 230 7.11 -18.92 18.49
CA PHE A 230 8.48 -18.50 18.19
C PHE A 230 9.52 -19.52 18.70
N ASP A 231 9.38 -19.98 19.93
CA ASP A 231 10.29 -20.95 20.54
C ASP A 231 10.29 -22.29 19.79
N ALA A 232 9.11 -22.69 19.26
CA ALA A 232 8.95 -23.93 18.52
C ALA A 232 9.47 -23.89 17.07
N THR A 233 9.47 -22.70 16.45
CA THR A 233 9.68 -22.57 14.99
C THR A 233 10.87 -21.71 14.58
N SER A 234 11.50 -20.99 15.54
CA SER A 234 12.63 -20.12 15.20
C SER A 234 13.88 -20.92 14.82
N ALA A 235 14.57 -20.45 13.79
CA ALA A 235 15.88 -20.95 13.38
C ALA A 235 16.91 -19.85 13.59
N ASN A 236 17.99 -20.16 14.32
CA ASN A 236 19.03 -19.18 14.69
C ASN A 236 18.45 -17.91 15.36
N GLY A 237 17.42 -18.08 16.20
CA GLY A 237 16.77 -16.98 16.94
C GLY A 237 15.93 -16.05 16.08
N LYS A 238 15.51 -16.48 14.89
CA LYS A 238 14.66 -15.72 13.99
C LYS A 238 13.59 -16.57 13.31
N VAL A 239 12.49 -15.92 12.95
CA VAL A 239 11.44 -16.48 12.07
C VAL A 239 11.37 -15.67 10.78
N ALA A 240 11.05 -16.33 9.67
CA ALA A 240 10.81 -15.69 8.39
C ALA A 240 9.31 -15.33 8.26
N PHE A 241 9.02 -14.06 8.11
CA PHE A 241 7.68 -13.53 7.88
C PHE A 241 7.54 -13.20 6.39
N GLU A 242 6.96 -14.11 5.64
CA GLU A 242 6.96 -14.10 4.18
C GLU A 242 5.72 -13.40 3.60
N TYR A 243 5.93 -12.75 2.45
CA TYR A 243 4.90 -12.03 1.70
C TYR A 243 4.98 -12.37 0.21
N ASP A 244 3.83 -12.33 -0.45
CA ASP A 244 3.72 -12.10 -1.88
C ASP A 244 3.47 -10.59 -2.08
N THR A 245 4.47 -9.87 -2.59
CA THR A 245 4.29 -8.49 -2.99
C THR A 245 3.63 -8.48 -4.37
N CYS A 246 2.40 -8.00 -4.45
CA CYS A 246 1.61 -7.93 -5.68
C CYS A 246 1.49 -6.49 -6.15
N LEU A 247 1.98 -6.21 -7.35
CA LEU A 247 1.87 -4.93 -8.03
C LEU A 247 0.88 -5.08 -9.19
N TYR A 248 -0.18 -4.29 -9.16
CA TYR A 248 -1.17 -4.14 -10.23
C TYR A 248 -0.90 -2.81 -10.92
N VAL A 249 -0.74 -2.80 -12.23
CA VAL A 249 -0.44 -1.58 -13.00
C VAL A 249 -1.39 -1.49 -14.18
N SER A 250 -1.99 -0.32 -14.39
CA SER A 250 -2.82 -0.09 -15.58
C SER A 250 -2.01 -0.28 -16.85
N THR A 251 -2.65 -0.82 -17.89
CA THR A 251 -2.13 -0.66 -19.24
C THR A 251 -2.12 0.82 -19.61
N PRO A 252 -1.24 1.27 -20.54
CA PRO A 252 -1.19 2.67 -20.93
C PRO A 252 -2.57 3.13 -21.39
N CYS A 253 -3.11 4.18 -20.75
CA CYS A 253 -4.36 4.77 -21.19
C CYS A 253 -4.19 5.21 -22.65
N ARG A 254 -4.87 4.53 -23.60
CA ARG A 254 -4.90 4.98 -24.99
C ARG A 254 -5.52 6.37 -24.98
N ALA A 255 -4.75 7.37 -25.40
CA ALA A 255 -5.29 8.71 -25.60
C ALA A 255 -6.62 8.57 -26.33
N SER A 256 -7.72 8.96 -25.68
CA SER A 256 -9.05 8.94 -26.29
C SER A 256 -8.90 9.59 -27.65
N SER A 257 -9.02 8.81 -28.73
CA SER A 257 -9.03 9.32 -30.07
C SER A 257 -10.25 10.23 -30.14
N ALA A 258 -10.02 11.54 -30.12
CA ALA A 258 -11.07 12.52 -30.25
C ALA A 258 -11.92 12.11 -31.46
N LEU A 259 -13.20 11.79 -31.21
CA LEU A 259 -14.16 11.50 -32.27
C LEU A 259 -14.04 12.62 -33.32
N PRO A 260 -13.88 12.28 -34.60
CA PRO A 260 -13.82 13.29 -35.65
C PRO A 260 -15.10 14.12 -35.58
N LYS A 261 -14.95 15.42 -35.43
CA LYS A 261 -16.10 16.37 -35.49
C LYS A 261 -16.89 16.07 -36.77
N PRO A 262 -18.24 15.94 -36.69
CA PRO A 262 -19.05 15.75 -37.89
C PRO A 262 -18.78 16.89 -38.86
N ARG A 263 -18.41 16.59 -40.09
CA ARG A 263 -18.28 17.55 -41.17
C ARG A 263 -19.66 18.12 -41.43
N THR A 264 -19.84 19.39 -41.20
CA THR A 264 -21.01 20.13 -41.62
C THR A 264 -21.08 20.06 -43.15
N PRO A 265 -22.18 19.59 -43.79
CA PRO A 265 -22.30 19.65 -45.23
C PRO A 265 -22.37 21.12 -45.68
N ALA A 266 -21.53 21.49 -46.65
CA ALA A 266 -21.61 22.76 -47.33
C ALA A 266 -22.95 22.83 -48.08
N LEU A 267 -23.77 23.79 -47.73
CA LEU A 267 -24.94 24.16 -48.51
C LEU A 267 -24.46 24.83 -49.82
N SER A 268 -24.75 24.19 -50.93
CA SER A 268 -24.68 24.75 -52.29
C SER A 268 -26.00 25.41 -52.65
#